data_e85b0e08b33b040996e6465d553ec423
#
_entry.id   e85b0e08b33b040996e6465d553ec423
#
_cell.length_a   1.000
_cell.length_b   1.000
_cell.length_c   1.000
_cell.angle_alpha   90.00
_cell.angle_beta   90.00
_cell.angle_gamma   90.00
#
_symmetry.space_group_name_H-M   'P 1'
#
loop_
_entity.id
_entity.type
_entity.pdbx_description
1 polymer ?
#
loop_
_entity_poly.entity_id
_entity_poly.type
_entity_poly.pdbx_seq_one_letter_code
_entity_poly.pdbx_strand_id
1 'polypeptide(L)'
;MPKPKSEVNGSGMHIQFSLFKNGRNLFEDTDHPGELSEEAHYFIGGLLAHSREMALITNPIVNSYKRLVPGYDAPTELTWTEHNQNSLVRIPVTRGEGTRVELRSPDAASNPYLVFAVCLAAGLDGIRNKISPAKSSNIANQDQAPEHLPETLKDAIELFENSEWIRGILGEDFCKTYLSAKKDEWLRSVSYTHLTLPTN
;
A
#
# COMPACT_ATOMS: atom_id res chain seq x y z
N MET A 1 15.58 7.52 3.11
CA MET A 1 15.91 6.24 2.48
C MET A 1 15.09 5.14 3.16
N PRO A 2 14.27 4.37 2.45
CA PRO A 2 13.40 3.36 3.07
C PRO A 2 14.15 2.25 3.82
N LYS A 3 15.29 1.81 3.34
CA LYS A 3 16.13 0.77 3.96
C LYS A 3 17.60 1.21 3.96
N PRO A 4 18.06 1.98 4.97
CA PRO A 4 19.43 2.49 5.01
C PRO A 4 20.47 1.44 5.34
N LYS A 5 20.09 0.39 6.09
CA LYS A 5 20.96 -0.74 6.48
C LYS A 5 20.20 -2.06 6.29
N SER A 6 20.91 -3.12 5.90
CA SER A 6 20.31 -4.43 5.58
C SER A 6 19.71 -5.13 6.80
N GLU A 7 20.35 -5.03 7.96
CA GLU A 7 20.06 -5.84 9.15
C GLU A 7 19.18 -5.16 10.20
N VAL A 8 18.62 -3.99 9.90
CA VAL A 8 17.74 -3.24 10.81
C VAL A 8 16.42 -2.93 10.11
N ASN A 9 15.38 -2.59 10.88
CA ASN A 9 14.10 -2.15 10.33
C ASN A 9 14.29 -0.94 9.43
N GLY A 10 13.45 -0.85 8.40
CA GLY A 10 13.40 0.28 7.48
C GLY A 10 12.57 1.43 8.02
N SER A 11 12.40 2.46 7.18
CA SER A 11 11.58 3.64 7.46
C SER A 11 10.34 3.65 6.58
N GLY A 12 9.15 3.57 7.18
CA GLY A 12 7.86 3.70 6.52
C GLY A 12 7.32 5.13 6.60
N MET A 13 6.39 5.46 5.71
CA MET A 13 5.52 6.63 5.79
C MET A 13 4.07 6.11 5.88
N HIS A 14 3.65 5.72 7.08
CA HIS A 14 2.30 5.21 7.29
C HIS A 14 1.28 6.33 7.12
N ILE A 15 0.20 6.03 6.40
CA ILE A 15 -0.86 7.00 6.12
C ILE A 15 -2.13 6.57 6.83
N GLN A 16 -2.72 7.50 7.54
CA GLN A 16 -3.96 7.28 8.28
C GLN A 16 -5.10 8.02 7.60
N PHE A 17 -6.22 7.34 7.44
CA PHE A 17 -7.43 7.85 6.82
C PHE A 17 -8.59 7.80 7.80
N SER A 18 -9.39 8.86 7.79
CA SER A 18 -10.72 8.92 8.36
C SER A 18 -11.61 9.67 7.37
N LEU A 19 -12.84 9.24 7.19
CA LEU A 19 -13.82 9.94 6.37
C LEU A 19 -14.90 10.54 7.25
N PHE A 20 -15.23 11.80 7.01
CA PHE A 20 -16.25 12.51 7.76
C PHE A 20 -17.38 13.00 6.85
N LYS A 21 -18.62 12.90 7.33
CA LYS A 21 -19.81 13.49 6.70
C LYS A 21 -20.66 14.13 7.78
N ASN A 22 -20.95 15.43 7.61
CA ASN A 22 -21.73 16.21 8.57
C ASN A 22 -21.18 16.14 10.02
N GLY A 23 -19.86 16.17 10.17
CA GLY A 23 -19.18 16.10 11.47
C GLY A 23 -19.07 14.69 12.09
N ARG A 24 -19.61 13.67 11.46
CA ARG A 24 -19.56 12.29 11.94
C ARG A 24 -18.50 11.50 11.19
N ASN A 25 -17.71 10.69 11.91
CA ASN A 25 -16.78 9.74 11.34
C ASN A 25 -17.55 8.58 10.68
N LEU A 26 -17.34 8.35 9.39
CA LEU A 26 -18.00 7.30 8.63
C LEU A 26 -17.41 5.91 8.87
N PHE A 27 -16.24 5.82 9.50
CA PHE A 27 -15.59 4.54 9.75
C PHE A 27 -16.05 3.87 11.06
N GLU A 28 -16.80 4.60 11.89
CA GLU A 28 -17.40 4.07 13.11
C GLU A 28 -18.78 3.46 12.81
N ASP A 29 -19.02 2.26 13.30
CA ASP A 29 -20.37 1.72 13.37
C ASP A 29 -21.12 2.31 14.58
N THR A 30 -22.19 3.05 14.32
CA THR A 30 -22.99 3.68 15.40
C THR A 30 -24.00 2.75 16.05
N ASP A 31 -24.36 1.68 15.36
CA ASP A 31 -25.29 0.68 15.89
C ASP A 31 -24.56 -0.34 16.78
N HIS A 32 -23.25 -0.51 16.51
CA HIS A 32 -22.36 -1.37 17.29
C HIS A 32 -21.10 -0.59 17.69
N PRO A 33 -21.17 0.22 18.77
CA PRO A 33 -20.04 1.05 19.20
C PRO A 33 -18.77 0.23 19.45
N GLY A 34 -17.68 0.66 18.81
CA GLY A 34 -16.38 -0.02 18.86
C GLY A 34 -16.09 -0.94 17.68
N GLU A 35 -17.06 -1.17 16.80
CA GLU A 35 -16.88 -1.91 15.56
C GLU A 35 -16.61 -0.95 14.37
N LEU A 36 -16.16 -1.52 13.27
CA LEU A 36 -15.98 -0.80 12.02
C LEU A 36 -17.28 -0.81 11.22
N SER A 37 -17.62 0.32 10.61
CA SER A 37 -18.73 0.42 9.68
C SER A 37 -18.50 -0.38 8.39
N GLU A 38 -19.57 -0.61 7.62
CA GLU A 38 -19.46 -1.18 6.27
C GLU A 38 -18.58 -0.31 5.35
N GLU A 39 -18.68 1.03 5.47
CA GLU A 39 -17.86 1.97 4.71
C GLU A 39 -16.36 1.80 5.02
N ALA A 40 -16.00 1.56 6.29
CA ALA A 40 -14.63 1.27 6.67
C ALA A 40 -14.14 -0.05 6.03
N HIS A 41 -14.96 -1.10 6.08
CA HIS A 41 -14.62 -2.38 5.45
C HIS A 41 -14.46 -2.23 3.93
N TYR A 42 -15.35 -1.53 3.26
CA TYR A 42 -15.23 -1.29 1.81
C TYR A 42 -14.01 -0.43 1.48
N PHE A 43 -13.70 0.57 2.30
CA PHE A 43 -12.48 1.38 2.12
C PHE A 43 -11.21 0.51 2.23
N ILE A 44 -11.15 -0.39 3.21
CA ILE A 44 -10.07 -1.38 3.36
C ILE A 44 -10.01 -2.29 2.15
N GLY A 45 -11.16 -2.79 1.69
CA GLY A 45 -11.27 -3.63 0.50
C GLY A 45 -10.68 -2.96 -0.74
N GLY A 46 -10.99 -1.69 -0.97
CA GLY A 46 -10.43 -0.90 -2.06
C GLY A 46 -8.92 -0.71 -1.95
N LEU A 47 -8.41 -0.39 -0.75
CA LEU A 47 -6.96 -0.29 -0.52
C LEU A 47 -6.23 -1.59 -0.83
N LEU A 48 -6.77 -2.74 -0.41
CA LEU A 48 -6.17 -4.05 -0.67
C LEU A 48 -6.22 -4.39 -2.16
N ALA A 49 -7.36 -4.20 -2.81
CA ALA A 49 -7.57 -4.53 -4.23
C ALA A 49 -6.59 -3.79 -5.15
N HIS A 50 -6.31 -2.50 -4.86
CA HIS A 50 -5.44 -1.66 -5.69
C HIS A 50 -3.99 -1.56 -5.20
N SER A 51 -3.63 -2.23 -4.09
CA SER A 51 -2.31 -2.10 -3.47
C SER A 51 -1.15 -2.42 -4.40
N ARG A 52 -1.30 -3.44 -5.24
CA ARG A 52 -0.26 -3.86 -6.18
C ARG A 52 -0.08 -2.83 -7.30
N GLU A 53 -1.16 -2.28 -7.82
CA GLU A 53 -1.15 -1.26 -8.87
C GLU A 53 -0.58 0.08 -8.36
N MET A 54 -0.84 0.42 -7.09
CA MET A 54 -0.32 1.61 -6.44
C MET A 54 1.16 1.51 -6.04
N ALA A 55 1.74 0.31 -6.02
CA ALA A 55 3.06 0.07 -5.43
C ALA A 55 4.16 0.96 -6.02
N LEU A 56 4.13 1.25 -7.34
CA LEU A 56 5.10 2.14 -7.96
C LEU A 56 5.03 3.58 -7.45
N ILE A 57 3.87 4.02 -6.94
CA ILE A 57 3.67 5.34 -6.31
C ILE A 57 4.03 5.30 -4.83
N THR A 58 3.61 4.26 -4.11
CA THR A 58 3.81 4.15 -2.66
C THR A 58 5.23 3.72 -2.28
N ASN A 59 5.92 3.02 -3.18
CA ASN A 59 7.25 2.44 -3.02
C ASN A 59 8.09 2.67 -4.29
N PRO A 60 8.51 3.93 -4.55
CA PRO A 60 8.89 4.35 -5.89
C PRO A 60 10.33 4.07 -6.30
N ILE A 61 11.18 3.52 -5.45
CA ILE A 61 12.62 3.34 -5.73
C ILE A 61 13.08 1.91 -5.45
N VAL A 62 14.20 1.49 -6.04
CA VAL A 62 14.81 0.17 -5.80
C VAL A 62 14.99 -0.12 -4.31
N ASN A 63 15.37 0.89 -3.53
CA ASN A 63 15.57 0.74 -2.08
C ASN A 63 14.25 0.51 -1.31
N SER A 64 13.09 0.88 -1.87
CA SER A 64 11.77 0.60 -1.29
C SER A 64 11.55 -0.91 -1.12
N TYR A 65 11.93 -1.69 -2.12
CA TYR A 65 11.76 -3.16 -2.14
C TYR A 65 12.77 -3.89 -1.26
N LYS A 66 13.85 -3.23 -0.87
CA LYS A 66 14.75 -3.74 0.19
C LYS A 66 14.12 -3.60 1.59
N ARG A 67 13.13 -2.71 1.76
CA ARG A 67 12.35 -2.59 2.99
C ARG A 67 11.21 -3.61 3.03
N LEU A 68 10.52 -3.83 1.91
CA LEU A 68 9.36 -4.72 1.80
C LEU A 68 9.79 -6.19 1.74
N VAL A 69 10.44 -6.65 2.79
CA VAL A 69 10.91 -8.04 2.94
C VAL A 69 10.40 -8.63 4.26
N PRO A 70 10.08 -9.93 4.32
CA PRO A 70 9.63 -10.58 5.55
C PRO A 70 10.62 -10.43 6.70
N GLY A 71 10.10 -10.32 7.93
CA GLY A 71 10.92 -10.29 9.14
C GLY A 71 11.36 -8.90 9.64
N TYR A 72 10.95 -7.80 8.98
CA TYR A 72 11.36 -6.44 9.31
C TYR A 72 10.18 -5.47 9.44
N ASP A 73 9.17 -5.75 10.20
CA ASP A 73 8.01 -4.87 10.50
C ASP A 73 7.42 -4.11 9.29
N ALA A 74 7.73 -4.54 8.08
CA ALA A 74 7.21 -4.00 6.85
C ALA A 74 6.18 -4.98 6.26
N PRO A 75 5.03 -4.49 5.77
CA PRO A 75 4.01 -5.35 5.20
C PRO A 75 4.47 -5.89 3.84
N THR A 76 4.33 -7.18 3.63
CA THR A 76 4.58 -7.84 2.35
C THR A 76 3.34 -8.50 1.77
N GLU A 77 2.35 -8.79 2.61
CA GLU A 77 1.12 -9.50 2.28
C GLU A 77 -0.08 -8.53 2.23
N LEU A 78 -1.02 -8.79 1.32
CA LEU A 78 -2.26 -8.02 1.17
C LEU A 78 -3.27 -8.43 2.24
N THR A 79 -2.95 -8.11 3.49
CA THR A 79 -3.77 -8.45 4.66
C THR A 79 -4.17 -7.21 5.44
N TRP A 80 -5.21 -7.33 6.24
CA TRP A 80 -5.62 -6.31 7.19
C TRP A 80 -5.87 -6.90 8.58
N THR A 81 -5.74 -6.07 9.62
CA THR A 81 -5.91 -6.51 11.00
C THR A 81 -6.13 -5.36 11.97
N GLU A 82 -6.70 -5.68 13.12
CA GLU A 82 -6.83 -4.76 14.26
C GLU A 82 -5.63 -4.85 15.21
N HIS A 83 -4.82 -5.90 15.16
CA HIS A 83 -3.82 -6.20 16.18
C HIS A 83 -2.39 -6.43 15.66
N ASN A 84 -2.22 -6.97 14.45
CA ASN A 84 -0.90 -7.33 13.94
C ASN A 84 -0.18 -6.14 13.26
N GLN A 85 1.10 -5.97 13.56
CA GLN A 85 1.91 -4.89 12.97
C GLN A 85 2.44 -5.19 11.58
N ASN A 86 2.35 -6.43 11.09
CA ASN A 86 2.88 -6.84 9.78
C ASN A 86 1.87 -6.77 8.65
N SER A 87 0.61 -6.44 8.93
CA SER A 87 -0.43 -6.31 7.92
C SER A 87 -0.27 -5.05 7.09
N LEU A 88 -0.71 -5.11 5.84
CA LEU A 88 -0.71 -3.97 4.91
C LEU A 88 -1.60 -2.84 5.42
N VAL A 89 -2.79 -3.21 5.89
CA VAL A 89 -3.74 -2.28 6.50
C VAL A 89 -3.93 -2.64 7.97
N ARG A 90 -3.70 -1.67 8.85
CA ARG A 90 -3.92 -1.79 10.29
C ARG A 90 -5.03 -0.87 10.75
N ILE A 91 -5.84 -1.35 11.68
CA ILE A 91 -6.85 -0.55 12.36
C ILE A 91 -6.33 -0.22 13.76
N PRO A 92 -5.95 1.04 14.04
CA PRO A 92 -5.52 1.45 15.38
C PRO A 92 -6.62 1.21 16.43
N VAL A 93 -6.23 1.08 17.67
CA VAL A 93 -7.14 0.75 18.80
C VAL A 93 -8.19 1.83 19.07
N THR A 94 -7.89 3.09 18.72
CA THR A 94 -8.81 4.22 18.95
C THR A 94 -10.08 4.03 18.13
N ARG A 95 -11.22 4.21 18.78
CA ARG A 95 -12.58 4.11 18.20
C ARG A 95 -13.34 5.43 18.37
N GLY A 96 -14.57 5.46 17.95
CA GLY A 96 -15.40 6.65 17.96
C GLY A 96 -14.98 7.67 16.90
N GLU A 97 -14.94 8.92 17.23
CA GLU A 97 -14.45 10.00 16.34
C GLU A 97 -13.01 9.76 15.87
N GLY A 98 -12.21 9.00 16.62
CA GLY A 98 -10.83 8.68 16.30
C GLY A 98 -10.65 7.41 15.47
N THR A 99 -11.72 6.74 15.03
CA THR A 99 -11.66 5.54 14.19
C THR A 99 -10.98 5.85 12.86
N ARG A 100 -9.97 5.06 12.49
CA ARG A 100 -9.16 5.30 11.30
C ARG A 100 -8.57 4.02 10.74
N VAL A 101 -8.25 4.08 9.47
CA VAL A 101 -7.56 3.04 8.71
C VAL A 101 -6.13 3.49 8.43
N GLU A 102 -5.15 2.66 8.71
CA GLU A 102 -3.73 2.94 8.49
C GLU A 102 -3.16 2.05 7.38
N LEU A 103 -2.71 2.65 6.27
CA LEU A 103 -1.94 1.97 5.24
C LEU A 103 -0.45 2.04 5.58
N ARG A 104 0.24 0.89 5.57
CA ARG A 104 1.61 0.75 6.11
C ARG A 104 2.70 0.52 5.07
N SER A 105 2.34 0.21 3.81
CA SER A 105 3.32 -0.01 2.73
C SER A 105 4.08 1.25 2.31
N PRO A 106 3.49 2.46 2.22
CA PRO A 106 4.21 3.62 1.72
C PRO A 106 5.48 3.91 2.51
N ASP A 107 6.48 4.46 1.84
CA ASP A 107 7.75 4.83 2.44
C ASP A 107 8.14 6.30 2.18
N ALA A 108 9.16 6.77 2.89
CA ALA A 108 9.59 8.16 2.88
C ALA A 108 10.23 8.64 1.55
N ALA A 109 10.43 7.76 0.56
CA ALA A 109 10.89 8.14 -0.78
C ALA A 109 9.72 8.50 -1.70
N SER A 110 8.48 8.18 -1.32
CA SER A 110 7.30 8.47 -2.13
C SER A 110 6.90 9.95 -2.05
N ASN A 111 6.26 10.42 -3.12
CA ASN A 111 5.65 11.75 -3.12
C ASN A 111 4.31 11.70 -2.39
N PRO A 112 4.14 12.41 -1.25
CA PRO A 112 2.93 12.31 -0.44
C PRO A 112 1.66 12.73 -1.19
N TYR A 113 1.73 13.70 -2.08
CA TYR A 113 0.56 14.15 -2.86
C TYR A 113 0.05 13.04 -3.80
N LEU A 114 0.97 12.33 -4.47
CA LEU A 114 0.60 11.21 -5.33
C LEU A 114 0.06 10.04 -4.50
N VAL A 115 0.70 9.75 -3.37
CA VAL A 115 0.24 8.68 -2.47
C VAL A 115 -1.16 8.97 -1.93
N PHE A 116 -1.43 10.20 -1.48
CA PHE A 116 -2.77 10.58 -1.03
C PHE A 116 -3.80 10.43 -2.15
N ALA A 117 -3.47 10.87 -3.36
CA ALA A 117 -4.38 10.78 -4.50
C ALA A 117 -4.77 9.33 -4.81
N VAL A 118 -3.79 8.42 -4.98
CA VAL A 118 -4.07 7.04 -5.34
C VAL A 118 -4.73 6.25 -4.20
N CYS A 119 -4.30 6.46 -2.95
CA CYS A 119 -4.88 5.77 -1.81
C CYS A 119 -6.33 6.21 -1.54
N LEU A 120 -6.61 7.51 -1.68
CA LEU A 120 -7.97 8.01 -1.53
C LEU A 120 -8.88 7.50 -2.65
N ALA A 121 -8.38 7.50 -3.88
CA ALA A 121 -9.09 6.91 -5.02
C ALA A 121 -9.39 5.43 -4.80
N ALA A 122 -8.42 4.64 -4.32
CA ALA A 122 -8.59 3.23 -4.02
C ALA A 122 -9.65 2.97 -2.95
N GLY A 123 -9.56 3.68 -1.81
CA GLY A 123 -10.54 3.54 -0.75
C GLY A 123 -11.95 3.95 -1.16
N LEU A 124 -12.09 5.05 -1.93
CA LEU A 124 -13.38 5.49 -2.46
C LEU A 124 -13.95 4.55 -3.53
N ASP A 125 -13.08 3.93 -4.33
CA ASP A 125 -13.48 2.90 -5.28
C ASP A 125 -14.04 1.68 -4.53
N GLY A 126 -13.39 1.27 -3.45
CA GLY A 126 -13.88 0.23 -2.55
C GLY A 126 -15.28 0.51 -2.03
N ILE A 127 -15.54 1.73 -1.56
CA ILE A 127 -16.87 2.14 -1.09
C ILE A 127 -17.90 2.14 -2.23
N ARG A 128 -17.57 2.71 -3.39
CA ARG A 128 -18.47 2.81 -4.54
C ARG A 128 -18.89 1.43 -5.07
N ASN A 129 -17.93 0.53 -5.17
CA ASN A 129 -18.12 -0.81 -5.74
C ASN A 129 -18.40 -1.87 -4.67
N LYS A 130 -18.50 -1.49 -3.39
CA LYS A 130 -18.73 -2.38 -2.24
C LYS A 130 -17.73 -3.54 -2.22
N ILE A 131 -16.45 -3.24 -2.39
CA ILE A 131 -15.38 -4.23 -2.37
C ILE A 131 -15.15 -4.67 -0.93
N SER A 132 -15.63 -5.85 -0.58
CA SER A 132 -15.40 -6.42 0.74
C SER A 132 -13.97 -6.95 0.85
N PRO A 133 -13.22 -6.61 1.90
CA PRO A 133 -11.91 -7.19 2.13
C PRO A 133 -12.04 -8.68 2.46
N ALA A 134 -10.98 -9.46 2.20
CA ALA A 134 -10.87 -10.80 2.75
C ALA A 134 -10.98 -10.75 4.29
N LYS A 135 -11.26 -11.89 4.93
CA LYS A 135 -11.31 -11.95 6.40
C LYS A 135 -10.01 -11.42 7.00
N SER A 136 -10.12 -10.71 8.12
CA SER A 136 -8.95 -10.23 8.87
C SER A 136 -7.95 -11.36 9.11
N SER A 137 -6.65 -11.08 9.03
CA SER A 137 -5.59 -12.09 9.28
C SER A 137 -5.65 -12.73 10.67
N ASN A 138 -6.39 -12.13 11.60
CA ASN A 138 -6.68 -12.74 12.90
C ASN A 138 -7.64 -13.94 12.81
N ILE A 139 -8.39 -14.06 11.70
CA ILE A 139 -9.44 -15.06 11.49
C ILE A 139 -9.15 -15.90 10.23
N ALA A 140 -8.07 -15.58 9.49
CA ALA A 140 -7.76 -16.23 8.22
C ALA A 140 -7.62 -17.75 8.40
N ASN A 141 -8.45 -18.48 7.68
CA ASN A 141 -8.25 -19.90 7.46
C ASN A 141 -6.93 -20.07 6.69
N GLN A 142 -6.11 -21.02 7.11
CA GLN A 142 -4.80 -21.33 6.52
C GLN A 142 -4.87 -21.92 5.10
N ASP A 143 -6.04 -21.92 4.49
CA ASP A 143 -6.29 -22.65 3.23
C ASP A 143 -5.92 -21.87 1.95
N GLN A 144 -5.66 -20.57 2.03
CA GLN A 144 -5.18 -19.77 0.89
C GLN A 144 -4.02 -18.88 1.32
N ALA A 145 -2.88 -19.04 0.63
CA ALA A 145 -1.75 -18.13 0.80
C ALA A 145 -2.18 -16.71 0.44
N PRO A 146 -1.85 -15.70 1.26
CA PRO A 146 -2.19 -14.31 0.95
C PRO A 146 -1.44 -13.86 -0.32
N GLU A 147 -2.08 -12.96 -1.07
CA GLU A 147 -1.37 -12.27 -2.16
C GLU A 147 -0.29 -11.35 -1.58
N HIS A 148 0.76 -11.10 -2.38
CA HIS A 148 1.91 -10.29 -1.99
C HIS A 148 2.00 -8.99 -2.78
N LEU A 149 2.57 -7.96 -2.14
CA LEU A 149 3.06 -6.78 -2.84
C LEU A 149 4.16 -7.19 -3.84
N PRO A 150 4.43 -6.38 -4.90
CA PRO A 150 5.56 -6.64 -5.79
C PRO A 150 6.88 -6.66 -5.00
N GLU A 151 7.78 -7.57 -5.39
CA GLU A 151 9.05 -7.79 -4.71
C GLU A 151 10.17 -6.90 -5.23
N THR A 152 10.03 -6.37 -6.44
CA THR A 152 11.03 -5.52 -7.09
C THR A 152 10.40 -4.28 -7.71
N LEU A 153 11.23 -3.27 -7.97
CA LEU A 153 10.81 -2.09 -8.74
C LEU A 153 10.32 -2.48 -10.14
N LYS A 154 10.90 -3.54 -10.74
CA LYS A 154 10.49 -4.04 -12.06
C LYS A 154 9.05 -4.55 -12.02
N ASP A 155 8.71 -5.39 -11.05
CA ASP A 155 7.36 -5.94 -10.91
C ASP A 155 6.33 -4.83 -10.70
N ALA A 156 6.68 -3.82 -9.90
CA ALA A 156 5.81 -2.66 -9.70
C ALA A 156 5.65 -1.81 -10.98
N ILE A 157 6.69 -1.68 -11.79
CA ILE A 157 6.61 -1.01 -13.09
C ILE A 157 5.64 -1.76 -14.02
N GLU A 158 5.73 -3.08 -14.08
CA GLU A 158 4.87 -3.92 -14.92
C GLU A 158 3.40 -3.84 -14.49
N LEU A 159 3.14 -3.89 -13.19
CA LEU A 159 1.80 -3.76 -12.63
C LEU A 159 1.19 -2.37 -12.92
N PHE A 160 1.96 -1.31 -12.72
CA PHE A 160 1.53 0.06 -12.99
C PHE A 160 1.27 0.29 -14.49
N GLU A 161 2.15 -0.20 -15.37
CA GLU A 161 2.03 -0.06 -16.82
C GLU A 161 0.75 -0.72 -17.35
N ASN A 162 0.32 -1.83 -16.77
CA ASN A 162 -0.86 -2.58 -17.18
C ASN A 162 -2.16 -2.11 -16.51
N SER A 163 -2.08 -1.19 -15.54
CA SER A 163 -3.26 -0.74 -14.80
C SER A 163 -4.03 0.36 -15.55
N GLU A 164 -5.23 0.04 -16.01
CA GLU A 164 -6.17 1.04 -16.55
C GLU A 164 -6.70 1.95 -15.43
N TRP A 165 -6.87 1.40 -14.24
CA TRP A 165 -7.34 2.14 -13.08
C TRP A 165 -6.39 3.28 -12.72
N ILE A 166 -5.08 3.02 -12.60
CA ILE A 166 -4.07 4.05 -12.33
C ILE A 166 -4.07 5.15 -13.42
N ARG A 167 -4.17 4.76 -14.69
CA ARG A 167 -4.28 5.72 -15.80
C ARG A 167 -5.50 6.62 -15.68
N GLY A 168 -6.62 6.05 -15.25
CA GLY A 168 -7.85 6.81 -15.00
C GLY A 168 -7.71 7.84 -13.86
N ILE A 169 -6.88 7.56 -12.86
CA ILE A 169 -6.66 8.45 -11.70
C ILE A 169 -5.60 9.53 -12.00
N LEU A 170 -4.46 9.15 -12.56
CA LEU A 170 -3.30 10.05 -12.71
C LEU A 170 -3.21 10.70 -14.10
N GLY A 171 -3.95 10.17 -15.08
CA GLY A 171 -3.89 10.63 -16.46
C GLY A 171 -2.76 9.98 -17.27
N GLU A 172 -3.03 9.82 -18.59
CA GLU A 172 -2.15 9.10 -19.51
C GLU A 172 -0.76 9.72 -19.63
N ASP A 173 -0.68 11.06 -19.77
CA ASP A 173 0.60 11.77 -19.98
C ASP A 173 1.50 11.69 -18.74
N PHE A 174 0.91 11.82 -17.54
CA PHE A 174 1.65 11.63 -16.30
C PHE A 174 2.19 10.20 -16.21
N CYS A 175 1.34 9.19 -16.43
CA CYS A 175 1.73 7.78 -16.34
C CYS A 175 2.86 7.45 -17.30
N LYS A 176 2.81 7.92 -18.55
CA LYS A 176 3.89 7.76 -19.54
C LYS A 176 5.22 8.33 -19.05
N THR A 177 5.19 9.58 -18.59
CA THR A 177 6.40 10.29 -18.15
C THR A 177 6.99 9.61 -16.91
N TYR A 178 6.14 9.25 -15.96
CA TYR A 178 6.55 8.59 -14.72
C TYR A 178 7.14 7.21 -14.98
N LEU A 179 6.49 6.40 -15.82
CA LEU A 179 7.00 5.08 -16.25
C LEU A 179 8.37 5.17 -16.92
N SER A 180 8.57 6.13 -17.84
CA SER A 180 9.85 6.32 -18.50
C SER A 180 10.97 6.55 -17.48
N ALA A 181 10.75 7.46 -16.53
CA ALA A 181 11.72 7.75 -15.47
C ALA A 181 12.01 6.52 -14.57
N LYS A 182 10.98 5.71 -14.25
CA LYS A 182 11.14 4.54 -13.40
C LYS A 182 11.81 3.36 -14.13
N LYS A 183 11.54 3.18 -15.41
CA LYS A 183 12.26 2.21 -16.25
C LYS A 183 13.75 2.55 -16.34
N ASP A 184 14.10 3.83 -16.52
CA ASP A 184 15.50 4.30 -16.54
C ASP A 184 16.18 4.06 -15.17
N GLU A 185 15.49 4.32 -14.05
CA GLU A 185 16.00 4.05 -12.70
C GLU A 185 16.31 2.56 -12.51
N TRP A 186 15.41 1.70 -12.93
CA TRP A 186 15.61 0.25 -12.87
C TRP A 186 16.81 -0.19 -13.71
N LEU A 187 16.90 0.23 -14.96
CA LEU A 187 18.02 -0.11 -15.86
C LEU A 187 19.38 0.30 -15.29
N ARG A 188 19.46 1.51 -14.73
CA ARG A 188 20.69 1.98 -14.06
C ARG A 188 21.05 1.09 -12.88
N SER A 189 20.08 0.69 -12.04
CA SER A 189 20.33 -0.16 -10.88
C SER A 189 20.89 -1.53 -11.28
N VAL A 190 20.34 -2.13 -12.33
CA VAL A 190 20.83 -3.41 -12.87
C VAL A 190 22.25 -3.29 -13.42
N SER A 191 22.53 -2.23 -14.18
CA SER A 191 23.87 -1.99 -14.73
C SER A 191 24.92 -1.81 -13.64
N TYR A 192 24.62 -1.07 -12.57
CA TYR A 192 25.52 -0.93 -11.43
C TYR A 192 25.78 -2.26 -10.71
N THR A 193 24.78 -3.10 -10.54
CA THR A 193 24.93 -4.41 -9.89
C THR A 193 25.86 -5.33 -10.68
N HIS A 194 25.76 -5.31 -12.01
CA HIS A 194 26.63 -6.10 -12.88
C HIS A 194 28.09 -5.62 -12.89
N LEU A 195 28.31 -4.30 -12.75
CA LEU A 195 29.67 -3.73 -12.75
C LEU A 195 30.40 -3.92 -11.40
N THR A 196 29.66 -4.17 -10.32
CA THR A 196 30.24 -4.28 -8.96
C THR A 196 30.36 -5.73 -8.45
N LEU A 197 29.90 -6.72 -9.22
CA LEU A 197 30.17 -8.12 -8.87
C LEU A 197 31.64 -8.42 -9.13
N PRO A 198 32.40 -8.97 -8.15
CA PRO A 198 33.77 -9.39 -8.39
C PRO A 198 33.76 -10.49 -9.48
N THR A 199 34.51 -10.25 -10.55
CA THR A 199 34.85 -11.30 -11.52
C THR A 199 35.76 -12.29 -10.80
N ASN A 200 35.23 -13.39 -10.31
CA ASN A 200 36.03 -14.54 -9.87
C ASN A 200 36.56 -15.26 -11.08
#